data_7d4db24d453f8fa8891d74111da9219a
#
_entry.id   7d4db24d453f8fa8891d74111da9219a
#
_cell.length_a   1.000
_cell.length_b   1.000
_cell.length_c   1.000
_cell.angle_alpha   90.00
_cell.angle_beta   90.00
_cell.angle_gamma   90.00
#
_symmetry.space_group_name_H-M   'P 1'
#
loop_
_entity.id
_entity.type
_entity.pdbx_description
1 polymer ?
#
loop_
_entity_poly.entity_id
_entity_poly.type
_entity_poly.pdbx_seq_one_letter_code
_entity_poly.pdbx_strand_id
1 'polypeptide(L)'
;MRPFSWRRIFVRAVIQRVKRTALRVNGSLISQIDGGLAVYLGVSPDDTEKNAAAMAKKIVNLRIFEDGQGKMNLSVQDVGGEILLISQFTLYGDCSHGNRPSFIGAARPEQAEPLYRYTAECLRGYNVSVKTGVFGADMKIEQYNDGPVTILYEC
;
A
#
# COMPACT_ATOMS: atom_id res chain seq x y z
N MET A 1 19.39 -13.90 17.70
CA MET A 1 19.46 -12.88 16.63
C MET A 1 19.78 -13.60 15.30
N ARG A 2 18.84 -13.64 14.38
CA ARG A 2 19.11 -14.27 13.06
C ARG A 2 19.98 -13.32 12.23
N PRO A 3 21.04 -13.82 11.55
CA PRO A 3 21.84 -12.97 10.69
C PRO A 3 20.95 -12.35 9.61
N PHE A 4 21.18 -11.08 9.31
CA PHE A 4 20.42 -10.26 8.35
C PHE A 4 20.33 -10.89 6.94
N SER A 5 21.25 -11.79 6.58
CA SER A 5 21.38 -12.41 5.25
C SER A 5 20.30 -13.43 4.89
N TRP A 6 19.44 -13.83 5.83
CA TRP A 6 18.46 -14.90 5.63
C TRP A 6 17.00 -14.45 5.72
N ARG A 7 16.74 -13.17 5.93
CA ARG A 7 15.39 -12.65 5.88
C ARG A 7 14.98 -12.49 4.41
N ARG A 8 14.13 -13.39 3.98
CA ARG A 8 13.41 -13.19 2.73
C ARG A 8 12.69 -11.85 2.80
N ILE A 9 13.00 -10.97 1.85
CA ILE A 9 12.34 -9.67 1.73
C ILE A 9 11.07 -9.90 0.92
N PHE A 10 9.94 -9.40 1.41
CA PHE A 10 8.64 -9.58 0.80
C PHE A 10 8.08 -8.25 0.31
N VAL A 11 7.10 -8.32 -0.57
CA VAL A 11 6.25 -7.16 -0.85
C VAL A 11 5.65 -6.66 0.47
N ARG A 12 5.71 -5.35 0.67
CA ARG A 12 5.26 -4.69 1.92
C ARG A 12 4.17 -3.70 1.62
N ALA A 13 3.22 -3.62 2.55
CA ALA A 13 2.20 -2.58 2.50
C ALA A 13 1.98 -1.98 3.88
N VAL A 14 1.80 -0.66 3.88
CA VAL A 14 1.21 0.07 5.00
C VAL A 14 -0.20 0.43 4.57
N ILE A 15 -1.19 -0.07 5.29
CA ILE A 15 -2.60 0.06 4.95
C ILE A 15 -3.27 0.89 6.01
N GLN A 16 -3.83 2.03 5.63
CA GLN A 16 -4.48 2.95 6.57
C GLN A 16 -5.92 3.18 6.17
N ARG A 17 -6.80 3.05 7.16
CA ARG A 17 -8.22 3.39 6.99
C ARG A 17 -8.37 4.90 6.99
N VAL A 18 -9.07 5.43 5.98
CA VAL A 18 -9.21 6.87 5.76
C VAL A 18 -10.66 7.28 5.55
N LYS A 19 -10.97 8.53 5.87
CA LYS A 19 -12.21 9.21 5.48
C LYS A 19 -12.05 9.90 4.13
N ARG A 20 -10.86 10.36 3.82
CA ARG A 20 -10.52 11.03 2.56
C ARG A 20 -9.01 11.05 2.38
N THR A 21 -8.57 10.92 1.14
CA THR A 21 -7.17 11.13 0.77
C THR A 21 -7.09 11.81 -0.58
N ALA A 22 -6.32 12.88 -0.68
CA ALA A 22 -6.07 13.61 -1.92
C ALA A 22 -4.58 13.60 -2.22
N LEU A 23 -4.21 13.28 -3.45
CA LEU A 23 -2.83 13.15 -3.90
C LEU A 23 -2.58 14.13 -5.04
N ARG A 24 -1.54 14.96 -4.88
CA ARG A 24 -1.14 15.98 -5.85
C ARG A 24 0.29 15.77 -6.32
N VAL A 25 0.53 16.13 -7.58
CA VAL A 25 1.86 16.19 -8.18
C VAL A 25 1.98 17.56 -8.83
N ASN A 26 3.02 18.30 -8.50
CA ASN A 26 3.26 19.67 -9.03
C ASN A 26 2.02 20.59 -8.87
N GLY A 27 1.32 20.48 -7.74
CA GLY A 27 0.14 21.28 -7.44
C GLY A 27 -1.15 20.82 -8.09
N SER A 28 -1.09 19.82 -8.99
CA SER A 28 -2.28 19.29 -9.67
C SER A 28 -2.85 18.09 -8.92
N LEU A 29 -4.15 18.04 -8.75
CA LEU A 29 -4.84 16.90 -8.18
C LEU A 29 -4.80 15.72 -9.16
N ILE A 30 -4.15 14.63 -8.76
CA ILE A 30 -4.02 13.40 -9.55
C ILE A 30 -5.13 12.42 -9.19
N SER A 31 -5.32 12.18 -7.89
CA SER A 31 -6.30 11.22 -7.39
C SER A 31 -6.86 11.68 -6.05
N GLN A 32 -8.11 11.35 -5.82
CA GLN A 32 -8.77 11.57 -4.55
C GLN A 32 -9.76 10.44 -4.31
N ILE A 33 -9.77 9.93 -3.08
CA ILE A 33 -10.79 9.00 -2.62
C ILE A 33 -11.51 9.58 -1.41
N ASP A 34 -12.73 9.13 -1.19
CA ASP A 34 -13.45 9.32 0.06
C ASP A 34 -13.15 8.17 1.01
N GLY A 35 -14.11 7.65 1.75
CA GLY A 35 -13.87 6.57 2.71
C GLY A 35 -13.29 5.30 2.06
N GLY A 36 -12.31 4.74 2.70
CA GLY A 36 -11.65 3.53 2.22
C GLY A 36 -10.27 3.33 2.79
N LEU A 37 -9.33 2.92 1.93
CA LEU A 37 -7.97 2.59 2.31
C LEU A 37 -6.96 3.39 1.51
N ALA A 38 -6.00 4.00 2.18
CA ALA A 38 -4.74 4.46 1.58
C ALA A 38 -3.71 3.34 1.79
N VAL A 39 -3.15 2.85 0.70
CA VAL A 39 -2.21 1.71 0.71
C VAL A 39 -0.89 2.17 0.13
N TYR A 40 0.16 2.13 0.93
CA TYR A 40 1.53 2.40 0.53
C TYR A 40 2.21 1.06 0.26
N LEU A 41 2.60 0.83 -0.99
CA LEU A 41 3.10 -0.47 -1.46
C LEU A 41 4.57 -0.40 -1.85
N GLY A 42 5.39 -1.25 -1.25
CA GLY A 42 6.79 -1.46 -1.62
C GLY A 42 6.99 -2.83 -2.24
N VAL A 43 7.85 -2.89 -3.25
CA VAL A 43 8.21 -4.12 -3.96
C VAL A 43 9.67 -4.45 -3.69
N SER A 44 9.97 -5.73 -3.37
CA SER A 44 11.32 -6.22 -3.17
C SER A 44 11.85 -6.90 -4.43
N PRO A 45 13.20 -7.08 -4.55
CA PRO A 45 13.78 -7.72 -5.74
C PRO A 45 13.32 -9.15 -5.99
N ASP A 46 12.88 -9.86 -4.94
CA ASP A 46 12.46 -11.27 -5.04
C ASP A 46 10.96 -11.42 -5.35
N ASP A 47 10.22 -10.34 -5.43
CA ASP A 47 8.78 -10.38 -5.65
C ASP A 47 8.42 -10.69 -7.10
N THR A 48 7.32 -11.42 -7.24
CA THR A 48 6.72 -11.79 -8.52
C THR A 48 5.24 -11.40 -8.53
N GLU A 49 4.57 -11.63 -9.65
CA GLU A 49 3.11 -11.42 -9.76
C GLU A 49 2.34 -12.21 -8.71
N LYS A 50 2.85 -13.37 -8.29
CA LYS A 50 2.23 -14.17 -7.23
C LYS A 50 2.16 -13.41 -5.90
N ASN A 51 3.24 -12.71 -5.53
CA ASN A 51 3.26 -11.88 -4.32
C ASN A 51 2.29 -10.70 -4.44
N ALA A 52 2.27 -10.05 -5.59
CA ALA A 52 1.36 -8.92 -5.86
C ALA A 52 -0.10 -9.36 -5.79
N ALA A 53 -0.45 -10.50 -6.38
CA ALA A 53 -1.80 -11.05 -6.33
C ALA A 53 -2.22 -11.41 -4.90
N ALA A 54 -1.31 -12.02 -4.11
CA ALA A 54 -1.57 -12.35 -2.71
C ALA A 54 -1.79 -11.10 -1.86
N MET A 55 -1.00 -10.06 -2.10
CA MET A 55 -1.16 -8.77 -1.42
C MET A 55 -2.52 -8.15 -1.73
N ALA A 56 -2.92 -8.11 -3.00
CA ALA A 56 -4.21 -7.57 -3.41
C ALA A 56 -5.37 -8.31 -2.73
N LYS A 57 -5.32 -9.64 -2.70
CA LYS A 57 -6.32 -10.46 -2.04
C LYS A 57 -6.42 -10.13 -0.55
N LYS A 58 -5.28 -9.95 0.12
CA LYS A 58 -5.26 -9.58 1.54
C LYS A 58 -5.89 -8.22 1.77
N ILE A 59 -5.51 -7.23 0.98
CA ILE A 59 -6.00 -5.85 1.14
C ILE A 59 -7.53 -5.78 1.07
N VAL A 60 -8.13 -6.41 0.05
CA VAL A 60 -9.59 -6.35 -0.12
C VAL A 60 -10.37 -7.13 0.94
N ASN A 61 -9.73 -8.08 1.60
CA ASN A 61 -10.38 -8.94 2.59
C ASN A 61 -10.10 -8.54 4.04
N LEU A 62 -9.23 -7.57 4.30
CA LEU A 62 -8.99 -7.10 5.66
C LEU A 62 -10.27 -6.54 6.27
N ARG A 63 -10.61 -7.04 7.46
CA ARG A 63 -11.85 -6.71 8.15
C ARG A 63 -11.59 -5.62 9.17
N ILE A 64 -11.29 -4.41 8.70
CA ILE A 64 -10.86 -3.27 9.53
C ILE A 64 -11.85 -2.10 9.51
N PHE A 65 -13.04 -2.32 8.97
CA PHE A 65 -14.14 -1.36 9.04
C PHE A 65 -15.16 -1.83 10.08
N GLU A 66 -15.71 -0.89 10.81
CA GLU A 66 -16.65 -1.21 11.89
C GLU A 66 -17.99 -1.67 11.34
N ASP A 67 -18.54 -2.70 11.99
CA ASP A 67 -19.90 -3.17 11.75
C ASP A 67 -20.92 -2.35 12.56
N GLY A 68 -22.19 -2.73 12.51
CA GLY A 68 -23.26 -2.07 13.26
C GLY A 68 -23.13 -2.16 14.78
N GLN A 69 -22.19 -2.96 15.29
CA GLN A 69 -21.91 -3.12 16.73
C GLN A 69 -20.59 -2.45 17.14
N GLY A 70 -19.96 -1.69 16.24
CA GLY A 70 -18.71 -0.99 16.49
C GLY A 70 -17.48 -1.88 16.49
N LYS A 71 -17.58 -3.11 15.96
CA LYS A 71 -16.44 -4.05 15.86
C LYS A 71 -15.83 -4.03 14.49
N MET A 72 -14.49 -4.12 14.41
CA MET A 72 -13.77 -4.27 13.14
C MET A 72 -14.08 -5.64 12.54
N ASN A 73 -15.01 -5.66 11.59
CA ASN A 73 -15.57 -6.89 11.03
C ASN A 73 -15.85 -6.82 9.53
N LEU A 74 -15.86 -5.65 8.94
CA LEU A 74 -16.21 -5.45 7.54
C LEU A 74 -14.97 -5.09 6.72
N SER A 75 -14.96 -5.56 5.47
CA SER A 75 -13.90 -5.25 4.50
C SER A 75 -14.21 -3.96 3.74
N VAL A 76 -13.23 -3.48 2.97
CA VAL A 76 -13.43 -2.32 2.09
C VAL A 76 -14.54 -2.57 1.08
N GLN A 77 -14.69 -3.81 0.61
CA GLN A 77 -15.79 -4.19 -0.30
C GLN A 77 -17.14 -4.09 0.40
N ASP A 78 -17.23 -4.59 1.64
CA ASP A 78 -18.48 -4.60 2.40
C ASP A 78 -19.03 -3.19 2.63
N VAL A 79 -18.14 -2.21 2.83
CA VAL A 79 -18.55 -0.82 3.08
C VAL A 79 -18.62 0.03 1.82
N GLY A 80 -18.35 -0.54 0.65
CA GLY A 80 -18.33 0.20 -0.60
C GLY A 80 -17.24 1.26 -0.68
N GLY A 81 -16.12 1.04 0.01
CA GLY A 81 -15.01 1.97 0.05
C GLY A 81 -14.13 1.91 -1.19
N GLU A 82 -13.23 2.87 -1.30
CA GLU A 82 -12.27 2.99 -2.38
C GLU A 82 -10.85 2.71 -1.88
N ILE A 83 -9.94 2.40 -2.79
CA ILE A 83 -8.51 2.22 -2.49
C ILE A 83 -7.70 3.24 -3.27
N LEU A 84 -6.79 3.93 -2.59
CA LEU A 84 -5.73 4.71 -3.21
C LEU A 84 -4.42 3.95 -3.02
N LEU A 85 -3.87 3.42 -4.12
CA LEU A 85 -2.63 2.64 -4.09
C LEU A 85 -1.45 3.53 -4.47
N ILE A 86 -0.48 3.64 -3.57
CA ILE A 86 0.66 4.55 -3.69
C ILE A 86 1.94 3.73 -3.66
N SER A 87 2.80 3.91 -4.64
CA SER A 87 4.12 3.27 -4.65
C SER A 87 5.03 3.93 -3.60
N GLN A 88 5.70 3.10 -2.79
CA GLN A 88 6.51 3.57 -1.67
C GLN A 88 7.73 2.65 -1.46
N PHE A 89 8.81 2.87 -2.21
CA PHE A 89 10.03 2.05 -2.08
C PHE A 89 10.73 2.27 -0.72
N THR A 90 10.53 3.44 -0.11
CA THR A 90 11.16 3.77 1.18
C THR A 90 10.68 2.91 2.34
N LEU A 91 9.67 2.05 2.12
CA LEU A 91 9.30 1.02 3.10
C LEU A 91 10.44 0.02 3.36
N TYR A 92 11.42 -0.06 2.46
CA TYR A 92 12.62 -0.90 2.63
C TYR A 92 13.80 -0.13 3.20
N GLY A 93 13.60 1.09 3.67
CA GLY A 93 14.64 1.88 4.31
C GLY A 93 15.24 1.15 5.50
N ASP A 94 16.55 0.89 5.42
CA ASP A 94 17.30 0.26 6.49
C ASP A 94 18.14 1.31 7.19
N CYS A 95 17.80 1.60 8.44
CA CYS A 95 18.48 2.57 9.30
C CYS A 95 19.31 1.90 10.39
N SER A 96 19.59 0.59 10.27
CA SER A 96 20.29 -0.19 11.30
C SER A 96 21.77 0.18 11.43
N HIS A 97 22.36 0.78 10.39
CA HIS A 97 23.79 1.11 10.35
C HIS A 97 24.07 2.63 10.44
N GLY A 98 23.09 3.42 10.87
CA GLY A 98 23.22 4.85 11.01
C GLY A 98 21.94 5.59 10.66
N ASN A 99 22.04 6.92 10.56
CA ASN A 99 20.87 7.77 10.37
C ASN A 99 20.50 8.00 8.90
N ARG A 100 21.39 7.62 7.98
CA ARG A 100 21.10 7.69 6.56
C ARG A 100 20.52 6.35 6.11
N PRO A 101 19.24 6.28 5.68
CA PRO A 101 18.64 5.02 5.29
C PRO A 101 19.28 4.45 4.03
N SER A 102 19.45 3.12 4.00
CA SER A 102 19.81 2.37 2.81
C SER A 102 18.56 1.77 2.20
N PHE A 103 18.41 1.84 0.87
CA PHE A 103 17.27 1.30 0.14
C PHE A 103 17.64 0.11 -0.75
N ILE A 104 18.72 -0.60 -0.42
CA ILE A 104 19.20 -1.76 -1.18
C ILE A 104 18.12 -2.86 -1.24
N GLY A 105 17.28 -2.98 -0.21
CA GLY A 105 16.20 -3.96 -0.16
C GLY A 105 15.00 -3.66 -1.05
N ALA A 106 14.94 -2.49 -1.70
CA ALA A 106 13.88 -2.16 -2.62
C ALA A 106 14.19 -2.65 -4.04
N ALA A 107 13.18 -3.12 -4.75
CA ALA A 107 13.31 -3.42 -6.18
C ALA A 107 13.59 -2.14 -6.97
N ARG A 108 14.34 -2.28 -8.07
CA ARG A 108 14.57 -1.18 -9.01
C ARG A 108 13.27 -0.82 -9.74
N PRO A 109 13.14 0.43 -10.24
CA PRO A 109 11.91 0.86 -10.91
C PRO A 109 11.45 -0.04 -12.05
N GLU A 110 12.38 -0.62 -12.83
CA GLU A 110 12.08 -1.50 -13.96
C GLU A 110 11.32 -2.76 -13.53
N GLN A 111 11.51 -3.19 -12.29
CA GLN A 111 10.81 -4.33 -11.70
C GLN A 111 9.62 -3.89 -10.86
N ALA A 112 9.77 -2.82 -10.10
CA ALA A 112 8.76 -2.38 -9.14
C ALA A 112 7.53 -1.81 -9.83
N GLU A 113 7.68 -1.01 -10.88
CA GLU A 113 6.54 -0.36 -11.55
C GLU A 113 5.57 -1.36 -12.16
N PRO A 114 6.02 -2.40 -12.93
CA PRO A 114 5.09 -3.41 -13.44
C PRO A 114 4.33 -4.16 -12.34
N LEU A 115 4.99 -4.51 -11.24
CA LEU A 115 4.33 -5.21 -10.14
C LEU A 115 3.36 -4.32 -9.37
N TYR A 116 3.69 -3.04 -9.23
CA TYR A 116 2.78 -2.05 -8.67
C TYR A 116 1.51 -1.93 -9.52
N ARG A 117 1.66 -1.81 -10.84
CA ARG A 117 0.53 -1.75 -11.78
C ARG A 117 -0.29 -3.04 -11.76
N TYR A 118 0.38 -4.18 -11.71
CA TYR A 118 -0.27 -5.48 -11.61
C TYR A 118 -1.09 -5.60 -10.31
N THR A 119 -0.58 -5.10 -9.20
CA THR A 119 -1.32 -5.08 -7.94
C THR A 119 -2.60 -4.26 -8.07
N ALA A 120 -2.52 -3.08 -8.70
CA ALA A 120 -3.70 -2.25 -8.95
C ALA A 120 -4.75 -2.99 -9.80
N GLU A 121 -4.31 -3.70 -10.85
CA GLU A 121 -5.21 -4.50 -11.69
C GLU A 121 -5.86 -5.65 -10.91
N CYS A 122 -5.09 -6.34 -10.06
CA CYS A 122 -5.63 -7.39 -9.20
C CYS A 122 -6.69 -6.84 -8.25
N LEU A 123 -6.44 -5.68 -7.64
CA LEU A 123 -7.42 -5.02 -6.77
C LEU A 123 -8.71 -4.68 -7.52
N ARG A 124 -8.59 -4.13 -8.73
CA ARG A 124 -9.75 -3.79 -9.57
C ARG A 124 -10.57 -5.02 -9.94
N GLY A 125 -9.92 -6.17 -10.07
CA GLY A 125 -10.58 -7.44 -10.34
C GLY A 125 -11.57 -7.87 -9.26
N TYR A 126 -11.48 -7.30 -8.06
CA TYR A 126 -12.44 -7.55 -6.97
C TYR A 126 -13.61 -6.56 -6.95
N ASN A 127 -13.80 -5.79 -8.01
CA ASN A 127 -14.88 -4.79 -8.12
C ASN A 127 -14.79 -3.66 -7.07
N VAL A 128 -13.57 -3.31 -6.70
CA VAL A 128 -13.30 -2.17 -5.81
C VAL A 128 -12.77 -1.01 -6.68
N SER A 129 -13.22 0.20 -6.40
CA SER A 129 -12.67 1.39 -7.05
C SER A 129 -11.23 1.60 -6.57
N VAL A 130 -10.27 1.57 -7.49
CA VAL A 130 -8.85 1.74 -7.21
C VAL A 130 -8.31 2.92 -7.99
N LYS A 131 -7.76 3.89 -7.28
CA LYS A 131 -7.04 5.01 -7.84
C LYS A 131 -5.56 4.89 -7.48
N THR A 132 -4.71 5.48 -8.27
CA THR A 132 -3.26 5.41 -8.11
C THR A 132 -2.64 6.79 -8.08
N GLY A 133 -1.43 6.89 -7.53
CA GLY A 133 -0.57 8.04 -7.70
C GLY A 133 0.20 7.97 -9.02
N VAL A 134 1.30 8.68 -9.08
CA VAL A 134 2.24 8.68 -10.21
C VAL A 134 3.54 8.02 -9.74
N PHE A 135 3.87 6.87 -10.32
CA PHE A 135 5.07 6.12 -9.94
C PHE A 135 6.33 6.99 -10.12
N GLY A 136 7.15 7.04 -9.08
CA GLY A 136 8.41 7.79 -9.08
C GLY A 136 8.29 9.30 -8.92
N ALA A 137 7.09 9.85 -8.86
CA ALA A 137 6.90 11.29 -8.70
C ALA A 137 7.01 11.72 -7.23
N ASP A 138 7.30 13.01 -7.04
CA ASP A 138 7.16 13.65 -5.74
C ASP A 138 5.67 13.95 -5.53
N MET A 139 5.05 13.23 -4.60
CA MET A 139 3.61 13.31 -4.33
C MET A 139 3.37 14.04 -3.03
N LYS A 140 2.41 14.98 -3.03
CA LYS A 140 1.89 15.61 -1.82
C LYS A 140 0.55 14.98 -1.50
N ILE A 141 0.45 14.41 -0.31
CA ILE A 141 -0.70 13.59 0.07
C ILE A 141 -1.34 14.19 1.31
N GLU A 142 -2.60 14.60 1.17
CA GLU A 142 -3.43 15.04 2.28
C GLU A 142 -4.33 13.86 2.66
N GLN A 143 -4.14 13.35 3.87
CA GLN A 143 -4.79 12.13 4.30
C GLN A 143 -5.52 12.35 5.62
N TYR A 144 -6.82 12.10 5.61
CA TYR A 144 -7.65 12.15 6.79
C TYR A 144 -7.85 10.74 7.32
N ASN A 145 -7.01 10.35 8.28
CA ASN A 145 -7.05 9.01 8.86
C ASN A 145 -8.25 8.83 9.79
N ASP A 146 -8.82 7.65 9.73
CA ASP A 146 -9.98 7.28 10.53
C ASP A 146 -9.58 6.24 11.58
N GLY A 147 -9.56 6.67 12.83
CA GLY A 147 -9.26 5.80 13.96
C GLY A 147 -8.14 6.32 14.87
N PRO A 148 -6.85 6.33 14.54
CA PRO A 148 -6.26 5.72 13.35
C PRO A 148 -6.27 4.19 13.37
N VAL A 149 -6.34 3.60 12.20
CA VAL A 149 -6.17 2.15 11.99
C VAL A 149 -5.11 1.97 10.91
N THR A 150 -3.99 1.39 11.31
CA THR A 150 -2.82 1.18 10.45
C THR A 150 -2.38 -0.26 10.56
N ILE A 151 -2.32 -0.95 9.43
CA ILE A 151 -1.89 -2.35 9.34
C ILE A 151 -0.62 -2.42 8.50
N LEU A 152 0.37 -3.13 9.02
CA LEU A 152 1.58 -3.49 8.30
C LEU A 152 1.44 -4.94 7.84
N TYR A 153 1.64 -5.19 6.54
CA TYR A 153 1.53 -6.54 6.00
C TYR A 153 2.63 -6.82 5.00
N GLU A 154 3.14 -8.04 5.04
CA GLU A 154 4.17 -8.55 4.13
C GLU A 154 3.75 -9.93 3.62
N CYS A 155 4.03 -10.20 2.36
CA CYS A 155 3.80 -11.55 1.81
C CYS A 155 4.70 -11.89 0.62
#